data_6feb7032d8b7c58d410bef2436dabd15
#
_entry.id   6feb7032d8b7c58d410bef2436dabd15
#
_cell.length_a   1.000
_cell.length_b   1.000
_cell.length_c   1.000
_cell.angle_alpha   90.00
_cell.angle_beta   90.00
_cell.angle_gamma   90.00
#
_symmetry.space_group_name_H-M   'P 1'
#
loop_
_entity.id
_entity.type
_entity.pdbx_description
1 polymer ?
#
loop_
_entity_poly.entity_id
_entity_poly.type
_entity_poly.pdbx_seq_one_letter_code
_entity_poly.pdbx_strand_id
1 'polypeptide(L)'
;TDSEILHCVKYHHGKYLAGADLKENDLCYITCFADNIAAFADRREADLQEAGFDKRIPLDSVFNILNGNQGNSHYAMQRLNPAMGINYPTEEPVEMEEHFYRTVVQDITDNLRGISLEEEYVNSLLTVLEANLTYIPSSTSRKELSDISLYDHVKITAAVASCVEQYLEERNQNNYREKLFENAVSTYEEPIFLLYSMDISGIQKFIYSVAEAGALKGLRARSFYLEIMMEHIIDELLEQVSLSRANLIYSGGGHCYLLLPNTDEVKRITEAYEADINEWLRQNFDIELYIACGYAVATPNTLRNEPRGSYEEMYLTVSENLSGKKAHRYQA
;
A
#
# COMPACT_ATOMS: atom_id res chain seq x y z
N THR A 1 -16.62 0.63 -16.51
CA THR A 1 -17.86 -0.18 -16.70
C THR A 1 -17.66 -1.59 -16.16
N ASP A 2 -18.76 -2.34 -15.86
CA ASP A 2 -18.69 -3.72 -15.36
C ASP A 2 -17.84 -4.64 -16.25
N SER A 3 -17.83 -4.39 -17.55
CA SER A 3 -17.06 -5.14 -18.53
C SER A 3 -15.54 -4.91 -18.39
N GLU A 4 -15.10 -3.71 -18.06
CA GLU A 4 -13.67 -3.40 -17.83
C GLU A 4 -13.15 -4.02 -16.55
N ILE A 5 -13.93 -3.97 -15.46
CA ILE A 5 -13.60 -4.68 -14.20
C ILE A 5 -13.46 -6.18 -14.43
N LEU A 6 -14.39 -6.79 -15.18
CA LEU A 6 -14.32 -8.20 -15.54
C LEU A 6 -13.09 -8.53 -16.39
N HIS A 7 -12.69 -7.65 -17.32
CA HIS A 7 -11.45 -7.82 -18.08
C HIS A 7 -10.23 -7.78 -17.17
N CYS A 8 -10.13 -6.81 -16.26
CA CYS A 8 -9.03 -6.73 -15.32
C CYS A 8 -8.91 -8.01 -14.47
N VAL A 9 -10.03 -8.51 -13.93
CA VAL A 9 -10.02 -9.75 -13.15
C VAL A 9 -9.66 -10.98 -14.00
N LYS A 10 -10.16 -11.07 -15.23
CA LYS A 10 -9.95 -12.25 -16.10
C LYS A 10 -8.56 -12.33 -16.68
N TYR A 11 -7.96 -11.19 -17.02
CA TYR A 11 -6.75 -11.09 -17.82
C TYR A 11 -5.55 -10.51 -17.07
N HIS A 12 -5.56 -10.43 -15.72
CA HIS A 12 -4.43 -9.92 -14.95
C HIS A 12 -3.14 -10.75 -15.11
N HIS A 13 -3.23 -12.01 -15.48
CA HIS A 13 -2.04 -12.81 -15.79
C HIS A 13 -1.67 -12.78 -17.27
N GLY A 14 -0.42 -12.53 -17.58
CA GLY A 14 0.11 -12.37 -18.95
C GLY A 14 -0.20 -13.54 -19.90
N LYS A 15 -0.26 -14.79 -19.41
CA LYS A 15 -0.61 -15.96 -20.23
C LYS A 15 -2.03 -15.91 -20.81
N TYR A 16 -2.97 -15.28 -20.10
CA TYR A 16 -4.34 -15.11 -20.57
C TYR A 16 -4.49 -13.86 -21.44
N LEU A 17 -3.69 -12.84 -21.14
CA LEU A 17 -3.66 -11.58 -21.84
C LEU A 17 -3.12 -11.73 -23.27
N ALA A 18 -2.08 -12.55 -23.47
CA ALA A 18 -1.42 -12.75 -24.78
C ALA A 18 -2.35 -13.22 -25.91
N GLY A 19 -3.41 -13.96 -25.58
CA GLY A 19 -4.39 -14.49 -26.56
C GLY A 19 -5.73 -13.78 -26.55
N ALA A 20 -5.89 -12.70 -25.78
CA ALA A 20 -7.16 -12.00 -25.63
C ALA A 20 -7.39 -10.99 -26.77
N ASP A 21 -8.63 -10.95 -27.29
CA ASP A 21 -9.07 -9.94 -28.25
C ASP A 21 -9.53 -8.69 -27.49
N LEU A 22 -8.57 -7.80 -27.19
CA LEU A 22 -8.76 -6.60 -26.37
C LEU A 22 -8.28 -5.36 -27.12
N LYS A 23 -8.85 -4.22 -26.77
CA LYS A 23 -8.39 -2.93 -27.30
C LYS A 23 -6.98 -2.62 -26.79
N GLU A 24 -6.22 -1.83 -27.54
CA GLU A 24 -4.85 -1.42 -27.16
C GLU A 24 -4.79 -0.62 -25.84
N ASN A 25 -5.87 0.05 -25.48
CA ASN A 25 -6.01 0.84 -24.27
C ASN A 25 -6.85 0.15 -23.17
N ASP A 26 -7.01 -1.16 -23.19
CA ASP A 26 -7.77 -1.88 -22.16
C ASP A 26 -6.98 -1.85 -20.83
N LEU A 27 -7.67 -1.52 -19.73
CA LEU A 27 -7.09 -1.39 -18.39
C LEU A 27 -6.45 -2.68 -17.87
N CYS A 28 -6.79 -3.83 -18.44
CA CYS A 28 -6.19 -5.09 -18.05
C CYS A 28 -4.67 -5.14 -18.29
N TYR A 29 -4.12 -4.37 -19.23
CA TYR A 29 -2.67 -4.25 -19.41
C TYR A 29 -2.00 -3.55 -18.24
N ILE A 30 -2.63 -2.50 -17.70
CA ILE A 30 -2.17 -1.80 -16.48
C ILE A 30 -2.25 -2.76 -15.29
N THR A 31 -3.37 -3.45 -15.12
CA THR A 31 -3.56 -4.41 -14.03
C THR A 31 -2.54 -5.54 -14.09
N CYS A 32 -2.29 -6.13 -15.27
CA CYS A 32 -1.31 -7.18 -15.44
C CYS A 32 0.13 -6.69 -15.14
N PHE A 33 0.48 -5.48 -15.57
CA PHE A 33 1.79 -4.89 -15.30
C PHE A 33 1.98 -4.64 -13.80
N ALA A 34 0.97 -4.09 -13.13
CA ALA A 34 0.98 -3.82 -11.69
C ALA A 34 1.05 -5.11 -10.87
N ASP A 35 0.26 -6.14 -11.21
CA ASP A 35 0.30 -7.46 -10.60
C ASP A 35 1.69 -8.10 -10.69
N ASN A 36 2.35 -7.99 -11.84
CA ASN A 36 3.70 -8.51 -12.02
C ASN A 36 4.74 -7.78 -11.14
N ILE A 37 4.60 -6.46 -10.91
CA ILE A 37 5.48 -5.71 -10.01
C ILE A 37 5.25 -6.16 -8.58
N ALA A 38 3.99 -6.18 -8.11
CA ALA A 38 3.63 -6.61 -6.76
C ALA A 38 4.07 -8.06 -6.50
N ALA A 39 3.72 -8.99 -7.42
CA ALA A 39 4.08 -10.39 -7.30
C ALA A 39 5.59 -10.63 -7.26
N PHE A 40 6.40 -9.84 -7.99
CA PHE A 40 7.86 -9.97 -7.93
C PHE A 40 8.43 -9.54 -6.59
N ALA A 41 7.91 -8.45 -6.02
CA ALA A 41 8.31 -7.97 -4.70
C ALA A 41 7.90 -8.94 -3.58
N ASP A 42 6.76 -9.60 -3.73
CA ASP A 42 6.18 -10.52 -2.73
C ASP A 42 6.82 -11.90 -2.73
N ARG A 43 7.28 -12.38 -3.90
CA ARG A 43 7.73 -13.77 -4.06
C ARG A 43 9.15 -13.95 -3.53
N ARG A 44 9.25 -14.77 -2.48
CA ARG A 44 10.51 -15.26 -1.94
C ARG A 44 10.57 -16.77 -2.13
N GLU A 45 11.71 -17.28 -2.61
CA GLU A 45 11.88 -18.72 -2.83
C GLU A 45 11.87 -19.47 -1.49
N ALA A 46 11.09 -20.56 -1.43
CA ALA A 46 11.15 -21.50 -0.32
C ALA A 46 12.37 -22.43 -0.46
N ASP A 47 12.95 -22.85 0.65
CA ASP A 47 14.09 -23.79 0.66
C ASP A 47 13.75 -25.15 0.03
N LEU A 48 12.49 -25.54 0.07
CA LEU A 48 11.98 -26.78 -0.54
C LEU A 48 11.39 -26.49 -1.92
N GLN A 49 12.08 -26.89 -2.97
CA GLN A 49 11.62 -26.73 -4.36
C GLN A 49 10.62 -27.84 -4.78
N GLU A 50 9.55 -28.02 -4.04
CA GLU A 50 8.45 -28.88 -4.46
C GLU A 50 7.60 -28.16 -5.53
N ALA A 51 7.44 -28.78 -6.70
CA ALA A 51 6.58 -28.23 -7.73
C ALA A 51 5.10 -28.46 -7.39
N GLY A 52 4.27 -27.42 -7.57
CA GLY A 52 2.81 -27.52 -7.43
C GLY A 52 2.21 -26.36 -6.64
N PHE A 53 0.88 -26.43 -6.51
CA PHE A 53 0.07 -25.49 -5.74
C PHE A 53 -0.71 -26.27 -4.66
N ASP A 54 -0.77 -25.73 -3.46
CA ASP A 54 -1.58 -26.28 -2.38
C ASP A 54 -2.46 -25.20 -1.75
N LYS A 55 -3.76 -25.27 -2.02
CA LYS A 55 -4.76 -24.31 -1.51
C LYS A 55 -4.97 -24.38 0.02
N ARG A 56 -4.35 -25.35 0.70
CA ARG A 56 -4.48 -25.55 2.14
C ARG A 56 -3.34 -24.89 2.93
N ILE A 57 -2.35 -24.31 2.23
CA ILE A 57 -1.24 -23.60 2.87
C ILE A 57 -1.80 -22.40 3.63
N PRO A 58 -1.52 -22.27 4.96
CA PRO A 58 -1.89 -21.08 5.73
C PRO A 58 -0.99 -19.90 5.41
N LEU A 59 -1.36 -18.72 5.91
CA LEU A 59 -0.48 -17.57 5.90
C LEU A 59 0.62 -17.73 6.95
N ASP A 60 1.87 -17.72 6.53
CA ASP A 60 3.03 -17.75 7.41
C ASP A 60 3.25 -16.40 8.10
N SER A 61 3.84 -16.44 9.28
CA SER A 61 4.24 -15.23 9.97
C SER A 61 5.50 -14.63 9.34
N VAL A 62 5.47 -13.33 9.03
CA VAL A 62 6.66 -12.60 8.57
C VAL A 62 7.82 -12.67 9.58
N PHE A 63 7.53 -12.90 10.87
CA PHE A 63 8.53 -13.04 11.91
C PHE A 63 9.32 -14.36 11.85
N ASN A 64 8.88 -15.33 11.03
CA ASN A 64 9.62 -16.59 10.85
C ASN A 64 11.02 -16.37 10.30
N ILE A 65 11.22 -15.34 9.46
CA ILE A 65 12.48 -15.09 8.76
C ILE A 65 13.13 -13.75 9.12
N LEU A 66 12.46 -12.88 9.85
CA LEU A 66 13.01 -11.59 10.24
C LEU A 66 14.20 -11.76 11.20
N ASN A 67 15.23 -10.93 11.01
CA ASN A 67 16.42 -10.91 11.85
C ASN A 67 17.17 -12.26 11.95
N GLY A 68 17.07 -13.10 10.91
CA GLY A 68 17.70 -14.42 10.89
C GLY A 68 16.97 -15.48 11.73
N ASN A 69 15.74 -15.24 12.12
CA ASN A 69 14.90 -16.24 12.77
C ASN A 69 14.67 -17.44 11.83
N GLN A 70 14.44 -18.60 12.44
CA GLN A 70 14.06 -19.84 11.75
C GLN A 70 12.77 -20.37 12.41
N GLY A 71 11.72 -19.54 12.36
CA GLY A 71 10.41 -19.88 12.91
C GLY A 71 9.56 -20.69 11.93
N ASN A 72 8.51 -21.31 12.43
CA ASN A 72 7.51 -22.03 11.66
C ASN A 72 6.11 -21.76 12.19
N SER A 73 5.79 -20.47 12.36
CA SER A 73 4.50 -20.05 12.89
C SER A 73 3.58 -19.61 11.74
N HIS A 74 2.30 -19.95 11.86
CA HIS A 74 1.27 -19.62 10.88
C HIS A 74 0.08 -18.95 11.54
N TYR A 75 -0.72 -18.26 10.76
CA TYR A 75 -1.98 -17.67 11.24
C TYR A 75 -3.13 -18.65 11.06
N ALA A 76 -3.97 -18.77 12.09
CA ALA A 76 -5.22 -19.51 11.98
C ALA A 76 -6.18 -18.83 10.98
N MET A 77 -7.03 -19.63 10.35
CA MET A 77 -8.10 -19.15 9.47
C MET A 77 -9.07 -18.26 10.26
N GLN A 78 -8.99 -16.96 10.02
CA GLN A 78 -9.81 -15.98 10.73
C GLN A 78 -10.08 -14.77 9.82
N ARG A 79 -11.22 -14.13 10.03
CA ARG A 79 -11.47 -12.79 9.52
C ARG A 79 -11.01 -11.76 10.55
N LEU A 80 -10.61 -10.59 10.11
CA LEU A 80 -10.42 -9.46 11.03
C LEU A 80 -11.78 -9.10 11.64
N ASN A 81 -11.87 -9.25 12.95
CA ASN A 81 -13.05 -8.90 13.71
C ASN A 81 -12.62 -8.39 15.10
N PRO A 82 -12.85 -7.11 15.41
CA PRO A 82 -12.46 -6.54 16.69
C PRO A 82 -13.03 -7.28 17.91
N ALA A 83 -14.18 -7.96 17.74
CA ALA A 83 -14.80 -8.73 18.81
C ALA A 83 -14.11 -10.08 19.09
N MET A 84 -13.31 -10.60 18.16
CA MET A 84 -12.61 -11.89 18.30
C MET A 84 -11.21 -11.76 18.90
N GLY A 85 -10.72 -10.53 19.11
CA GLY A 85 -9.37 -10.29 19.60
C GLY A 85 -8.29 -10.45 18.54
N ILE A 86 -7.03 -10.39 18.98
CA ILE A 86 -5.87 -10.46 18.10
C ILE A 86 -5.59 -11.91 17.71
N ASN A 87 -5.39 -12.17 16.42
CA ASN A 87 -4.94 -13.46 15.92
C ASN A 87 -3.42 -13.53 15.99
N TYR A 88 -2.90 -14.23 16.98
CA TYR A 88 -1.46 -14.48 17.10
C TYR A 88 -1.04 -15.68 16.26
N PRO A 89 0.16 -15.66 15.65
CA PRO A 89 0.68 -16.81 14.94
C PRO A 89 0.94 -17.99 15.91
N THR A 90 0.76 -19.20 15.41
CA THR A 90 0.91 -20.46 16.16
C THR A 90 1.81 -21.43 15.42
N GLU A 91 2.52 -22.29 16.16
CA GLU A 91 3.29 -23.42 15.60
C GLU A 91 2.43 -24.69 15.44
N GLU A 92 1.19 -24.67 15.94
CA GLU A 92 0.23 -25.76 15.75
C GLU A 92 -0.16 -25.85 14.27
N PRO A 93 -0.32 -27.06 13.74
CA PRO A 93 -0.70 -27.25 12.33
C PRO A 93 -2.01 -26.53 11.99
N VAL A 94 -1.98 -25.71 10.97
CA VAL A 94 -3.13 -24.98 10.41
C VAL A 94 -3.30 -25.38 8.96
N GLU A 95 -4.49 -25.80 8.58
CA GLU A 95 -4.84 -26.04 7.18
C GLU A 95 -6.01 -25.15 6.77
N MET A 96 -5.92 -24.55 5.57
CA MET A 96 -7.00 -23.77 5.00
C MET A 96 -8.07 -24.71 4.45
N GLU A 97 -9.28 -24.61 4.99
CA GLU A 97 -10.40 -25.47 4.59
C GLU A 97 -11.21 -24.84 3.45
N GLU A 98 -11.73 -25.66 2.55
CA GLU A 98 -12.53 -25.19 1.40
C GLU A 98 -13.78 -24.40 1.83
N HIS A 99 -14.41 -24.79 2.94
CA HIS A 99 -15.59 -24.08 3.42
C HIS A 99 -15.25 -22.65 3.89
N PHE A 100 -14.03 -22.40 4.40
CA PHE A 100 -13.58 -21.07 4.79
C PHE A 100 -13.52 -20.13 3.58
N TYR A 101 -12.96 -20.59 2.45
CA TYR A 101 -12.95 -19.80 1.22
C TYR A 101 -14.36 -19.43 0.74
N ARG A 102 -15.30 -20.37 0.84
CA ARG A 102 -16.71 -20.10 0.51
C ARG A 102 -17.34 -19.07 1.43
N THR A 103 -17.05 -19.15 2.73
CA THR A 103 -17.50 -18.15 3.69
C THR A 103 -16.94 -16.77 3.37
N VAL A 104 -15.65 -16.66 3.08
CA VAL A 104 -15.01 -15.41 2.67
C VAL A 104 -15.68 -14.80 1.44
N VAL A 105 -15.91 -15.59 0.39
CA VAL A 105 -16.61 -15.14 -0.82
C VAL A 105 -18.03 -14.66 -0.51
N GLN A 106 -18.77 -15.39 0.33
CA GLN A 106 -20.12 -15.02 0.73
C GLN A 106 -20.12 -13.71 1.51
N ASP A 107 -19.21 -13.57 2.46
CA ASP A 107 -19.11 -12.38 3.31
C ASP A 107 -18.74 -11.13 2.50
N ILE A 108 -17.77 -11.24 1.58
CA ILE A 108 -17.43 -10.15 0.65
C ILE A 108 -18.67 -9.78 -0.16
N THR A 109 -19.35 -10.78 -0.75
CA THR A 109 -20.55 -10.57 -1.58
C THR A 109 -21.66 -9.87 -0.79
N ASP A 110 -21.91 -10.30 0.44
CA ASP A 110 -22.99 -9.75 1.27
C ASP A 110 -22.67 -8.32 1.72
N ASN A 111 -21.42 -8.03 2.06
CA ASN A 111 -20.98 -6.68 2.41
C ASN A 111 -21.03 -5.71 1.22
N LEU A 112 -20.69 -6.18 0.01
CA LEU A 112 -20.69 -5.33 -1.19
C LEU A 112 -22.11 -5.06 -1.74
N ARG A 113 -23.12 -5.86 -1.39
CA ARG A 113 -24.51 -5.63 -1.86
C ARG A 113 -25.08 -4.26 -1.47
N GLY A 114 -24.57 -3.63 -0.41
CA GLY A 114 -24.99 -2.33 0.07
C GLY A 114 -24.08 -1.18 -0.32
N ILE A 115 -23.00 -1.45 -1.08
CA ILE A 115 -21.98 -0.49 -1.45
C ILE A 115 -22.06 -0.24 -2.96
N SER A 116 -22.17 1.04 -3.39
CA SER A 116 -21.97 1.41 -4.78
C SER A 116 -20.48 1.29 -5.14
N LEU A 117 -20.17 0.82 -6.34
CA LEU A 117 -18.78 0.77 -6.84
C LEU A 117 -18.39 2.08 -7.53
N GLU A 118 -18.71 3.19 -6.88
CA GLU A 118 -18.32 4.54 -7.26
C GLU A 118 -17.05 4.95 -6.52
N GLU A 119 -16.36 5.96 -7.00
CA GLU A 119 -15.08 6.43 -6.45
C GLU A 119 -15.14 6.69 -4.93
N GLU A 120 -16.24 7.29 -4.46
CA GLU A 120 -16.49 7.62 -3.05
C GLU A 120 -16.46 6.39 -2.12
N TYR A 121 -16.69 5.18 -2.65
CA TYR A 121 -16.75 3.94 -1.87
C TYR A 121 -15.50 3.05 -1.99
N VAL A 122 -14.47 3.48 -2.71
CA VAL A 122 -13.24 2.68 -2.88
C VAL A 122 -12.58 2.35 -1.53
N ASN A 123 -12.53 3.29 -0.59
CA ASN A 123 -11.98 3.05 0.75
C ASN A 123 -12.84 2.08 1.56
N SER A 124 -14.16 2.08 1.38
CA SER A 124 -15.06 1.08 1.98
C SER A 124 -14.83 -0.31 1.41
N LEU A 125 -14.61 -0.41 0.08
CA LEU A 125 -14.24 -1.66 -0.56
C LEU A 125 -12.91 -2.21 0.00
N LEU A 126 -11.89 -1.36 0.14
CA LEU A 126 -10.61 -1.75 0.74
C LEU A 126 -10.80 -2.31 2.15
N THR A 127 -11.64 -1.68 2.99
CA THR A 127 -11.94 -2.17 4.34
C THR A 127 -12.61 -3.54 4.34
N VAL A 128 -13.55 -3.78 3.42
CA VAL A 128 -14.19 -5.10 3.26
C VAL A 128 -13.17 -6.16 2.83
N LEU A 129 -12.29 -5.83 1.89
CA LEU A 129 -11.24 -6.75 1.43
C LEU A 129 -10.23 -7.03 2.56
N GLU A 130 -9.80 -6.01 3.30
CA GLU A 130 -8.92 -6.15 4.45
C GLU A 130 -9.49 -7.12 5.49
N ALA A 131 -10.74 -6.90 5.89
CA ALA A 131 -11.39 -7.74 6.88
C ALA A 131 -11.45 -9.23 6.49
N ASN A 132 -11.50 -9.52 5.20
CA ASN A 132 -11.70 -10.88 4.69
C ASN A 132 -10.44 -11.55 4.15
N LEU A 133 -9.44 -10.80 3.65
CA LEU A 133 -8.30 -11.34 2.91
C LEU A 133 -6.97 -11.27 3.69
N THR A 134 -6.92 -10.62 4.85
CA THR A 134 -5.67 -10.42 5.62
C THR A 134 -4.98 -11.72 6.02
N TYR A 135 -5.73 -12.78 6.33
CA TYR A 135 -5.16 -14.07 6.73
C TYR A 135 -5.20 -15.13 5.62
N ILE A 136 -5.33 -14.71 4.36
CA ILE A 136 -5.24 -15.58 3.19
C ILE A 136 -3.90 -15.29 2.50
N PRO A 137 -3.06 -16.29 2.21
CA PRO A 137 -1.80 -16.07 1.51
C PRO A 137 -2.02 -15.61 0.06
N SER A 138 -1.18 -14.72 -0.43
CA SER A 138 -1.21 -14.22 -1.81
C SER A 138 -0.82 -15.30 -2.82
N SER A 139 0.04 -16.23 -2.42
CA SER A 139 0.48 -17.36 -3.24
C SER A 139 0.22 -18.69 -2.54
N THR A 140 -0.21 -19.68 -3.31
CA THR A 140 -0.33 -21.08 -2.89
C THR A 140 0.70 -21.98 -3.57
N SER A 141 1.74 -21.39 -4.17
CA SER A 141 2.86 -22.09 -4.79
C SER A 141 3.77 -22.68 -3.70
N ARG A 142 4.08 -23.98 -3.80
CA ARG A 142 5.03 -24.63 -2.88
C ARG A 142 6.48 -24.20 -3.06
N LYS A 143 6.77 -23.42 -4.11
CA LYS A 143 8.10 -22.86 -4.37
C LYS A 143 8.33 -21.51 -3.69
N GLU A 144 7.31 -20.92 -3.13
CA GLU A 144 7.31 -19.58 -2.57
C GLU A 144 6.94 -19.61 -1.09
N LEU A 145 7.46 -18.67 -0.32
CA LEU A 145 6.99 -18.44 1.05
C LEU A 145 5.58 -17.85 1.00
N SER A 146 4.71 -18.32 1.86
CA SER A 146 3.30 -17.88 1.94
C SER A 146 3.10 -16.83 3.04
N ASP A 147 4.02 -15.87 3.16
CA ASP A 147 4.06 -14.88 4.25
C ASP A 147 3.56 -13.48 3.87
N ILE A 148 3.03 -13.33 2.66
CA ILE A 148 2.36 -12.11 2.21
C ILE A 148 0.87 -12.37 2.07
N SER A 149 0.03 -11.50 2.68
CA SER A 149 -1.42 -11.67 2.61
C SER A 149 -1.97 -11.32 1.22
N LEU A 150 -3.08 -11.95 0.87
CA LEU A 150 -3.79 -11.60 -0.36
C LEU A 150 -4.29 -10.16 -0.35
N TYR A 151 -4.65 -9.62 0.81
CA TYR A 151 -5.04 -8.22 0.95
C TYR A 151 -3.88 -7.28 0.60
N ASP A 152 -2.69 -7.50 1.18
CA ASP A 152 -1.53 -6.65 0.92
C ASP A 152 -1.13 -6.68 -0.56
N HIS A 153 -1.12 -7.88 -1.17
CA HIS A 153 -0.85 -8.04 -2.59
C HIS A 153 -1.84 -7.25 -3.47
N VAL A 154 -3.14 -7.41 -3.24
CA VAL A 154 -4.18 -6.71 -4.02
C VAL A 154 -4.11 -5.18 -3.79
N LYS A 155 -3.87 -4.74 -2.56
CA LYS A 155 -3.71 -3.32 -2.20
C LYS A 155 -2.53 -2.70 -2.94
N ILE A 156 -1.36 -3.34 -2.92
CA ILE A 156 -0.16 -2.85 -3.62
C ILE A 156 -0.37 -2.88 -5.14
N THR A 157 -0.99 -3.93 -5.67
CA THR A 157 -1.35 -3.99 -7.09
C THR A 157 -2.23 -2.80 -7.50
N ALA A 158 -3.24 -2.46 -6.70
CA ALA A 158 -4.10 -1.30 -6.95
C ALA A 158 -3.34 0.02 -6.87
N ALA A 159 -2.45 0.19 -5.89
CA ALA A 159 -1.61 1.38 -5.75
C ALA A 159 -0.67 1.57 -6.94
N VAL A 160 -0.03 0.50 -7.39
CA VAL A 160 0.85 0.54 -8.57
C VAL A 160 0.05 0.83 -9.83
N ALA A 161 -1.13 0.19 -10.00
CA ALA A 161 -1.98 0.38 -11.17
C ALA A 161 -2.45 1.84 -11.32
N SER A 162 -2.94 2.46 -10.23
CA SER A 162 -3.38 3.86 -10.23
C SER A 162 -2.23 4.83 -10.54
N CYS A 163 -1.03 4.57 -10.02
CA CYS A 163 0.14 5.39 -10.35
C CYS A 163 0.56 5.24 -11.83
N VAL A 164 0.56 4.03 -12.36
CA VAL A 164 0.90 3.78 -13.77
C VAL A 164 -0.10 4.46 -14.70
N GLU A 165 -1.38 4.36 -14.38
CA GLU A 165 -2.45 4.97 -15.17
C GLU A 165 -2.28 6.50 -15.25
N GLN A 166 -2.19 7.20 -14.12
CA GLN A 166 -2.00 8.66 -14.09
C GLN A 166 -0.68 9.09 -14.76
N TYR A 167 0.41 8.31 -14.58
CA TYR A 167 1.69 8.59 -15.23
C TYR A 167 1.60 8.52 -16.76
N LEU A 168 0.88 7.53 -17.30
CA LEU A 168 0.68 7.37 -18.73
C LEU A 168 -0.30 8.41 -19.30
N GLU A 169 -1.35 8.75 -18.55
CA GLU A 169 -2.33 9.76 -18.94
C GLU A 169 -1.67 11.14 -19.12
N GLU A 170 -0.87 11.60 -18.14
CA GLU A 170 -0.13 12.88 -18.24
C GLU A 170 0.74 12.95 -19.51
N ARG A 171 1.25 11.81 -19.96
CA ARG A 171 2.11 11.68 -21.16
C ARG A 171 1.35 11.40 -22.45
N ASN A 172 0.01 11.34 -22.41
CA ASN A 172 -0.86 10.98 -23.51
C ASN A 172 -0.49 9.61 -24.16
N GLN A 173 -0.04 8.67 -23.34
CA GLN A 173 0.34 7.31 -23.74
C GLN A 173 -0.88 6.39 -23.65
N ASN A 174 -1.64 6.28 -24.73
CA ASN A 174 -2.91 5.54 -24.75
C ASN A 174 -2.79 4.10 -25.31
N ASN A 175 -1.63 3.68 -25.80
CA ASN A 175 -1.40 2.30 -26.23
C ASN A 175 -0.79 1.49 -25.09
N TYR A 176 -1.64 1.07 -24.15
CA TYR A 176 -1.20 0.30 -22.97
C TYR A 176 -0.66 -1.08 -23.35
N ARG A 177 -1.23 -1.70 -24.42
CA ARG A 177 -0.77 -2.99 -24.92
C ARG A 177 0.70 -2.94 -25.32
N GLU A 178 1.06 -2.00 -26.17
CA GLU A 178 2.44 -1.83 -26.61
C GLU A 178 3.37 -1.50 -25.45
N LYS A 179 2.96 -0.51 -24.62
CA LYS A 179 3.80 0.07 -23.58
C LYS A 179 4.05 -0.87 -22.39
N LEU A 180 3.01 -1.58 -21.93
CA LEU A 180 3.04 -2.35 -20.68
C LEU A 180 3.14 -3.87 -20.88
N PHE A 181 2.93 -4.34 -22.13
CA PHE A 181 2.93 -5.77 -22.41
C PHE A 181 3.94 -6.15 -23.49
N GLU A 182 3.88 -5.58 -24.70
CA GLU A 182 4.77 -5.95 -25.79
C GLU A 182 6.19 -5.40 -25.60
N ASN A 183 6.33 -4.16 -25.12
CA ASN A 183 7.60 -3.46 -24.88
C ASN A 183 7.83 -3.15 -23.38
N ALA A 184 7.26 -3.94 -22.49
CA ALA A 184 7.30 -3.71 -21.03
C ALA A 184 8.72 -3.50 -20.47
N VAL A 185 9.74 -4.15 -21.04
CA VAL A 185 11.14 -4.07 -20.56
C VAL A 185 11.61 -2.61 -20.44
N SER A 186 11.32 -1.76 -21.43
CA SER A 186 11.70 -0.35 -21.36
C SER A 186 10.94 0.42 -20.29
N THR A 187 9.68 0.05 -20.04
CA THR A 187 8.83 0.70 -19.04
C THR A 187 9.27 0.39 -17.60
N TYR A 188 9.92 -0.76 -17.37
CA TYR A 188 10.49 -1.09 -16.06
C TYR A 188 11.62 -0.13 -15.62
N GLU A 189 12.23 0.61 -16.55
CA GLU A 189 13.28 1.61 -16.26
C GLU A 189 12.72 3.04 -16.16
N GLU A 190 11.44 3.26 -16.40
CA GLU A 190 10.86 4.60 -16.34
C GLU A 190 10.58 5.04 -14.91
N PRO A 191 10.80 6.33 -14.61
CA PRO A 191 10.59 6.88 -13.25
C PRO A 191 9.11 7.15 -13.01
N ILE A 192 8.32 6.09 -12.85
CA ILE A 192 6.85 6.16 -12.78
C ILE A 192 6.35 6.60 -11.41
N PHE A 193 7.11 6.31 -10.34
CA PHE A 193 6.62 6.42 -8.97
C PHE A 193 7.39 7.46 -8.15
N LEU A 194 6.70 7.99 -7.15
CA LEU A 194 7.28 8.70 -6.01
C LEU A 194 6.97 7.88 -4.76
N LEU A 195 7.99 7.44 -4.01
CA LEU A 195 7.80 7.10 -2.61
C LEU A 195 7.77 8.42 -1.84
N TYR A 196 6.58 8.86 -1.46
CA TYR A 196 6.34 10.09 -0.73
C TYR A 196 6.15 9.82 0.75
N SER A 197 6.65 10.70 1.57
CA SER A 197 6.52 10.57 3.03
C SER A 197 6.24 11.90 3.68
N MET A 198 5.44 11.84 4.74
CA MET A 198 5.18 12.96 5.67
C MET A 198 5.58 12.56 7.07
N ASP A 199 6.16 13.48 7.84
CA ASP A 199 6.60 13.21 9.20
C ASP A 199 6.42 14.48 10.07
N ILE A 200 5.60 14.35 11.11
CA ILE A 200 5.31 15.43 12.06
C ILE A 200 6.44 15.55 13.08
N SER A 201 7.04 16.73 13.16
CA SER A 201 8.03 17.09 14.16
C SER A 201 7.38 17.82 15.35
N GLY A 202 7.93 17.62 16.56
CA GLY A 202 7.46 18.28 17.78
C GLY A 202 6.47 17.44 18.60
N ILE A 203 6.13 16.24 18.14
CA ILE A 203 5.16 15.32 18.76
C ILE A 203 5.41 15.13 20.27
N GLN A 204 6.63 14.82 20.66
CA GLN A 204 6.96 14.55 22.06
C GLN A 204 6.71 15.81 22.94
N LYS A 205 7.19 16.98 22.51
CA LYS A 205 6.95 18.21 23.23
C LYS A 205 5.46 18.50 23.33
N PHE A 206 4.71 18.36 22.26
CA PHE A 206 3.27 18.55 22.23
C PHE A 206 2.54 17.58 23.17
N ILE A 207 2.84 16.29 23.15
CA ILE A 207 2.17 15.29 24.00
C ILE A 207 2.50 15.51 25.48
N TYR A 208 3.76 15.78 25.84
CA TYR A 208 4.21 15.85 27.22
C TYR A 208 4.06 17.25 27.86
N SER A 209 3.66 18.29 27.13
CA SER A 209 3.36 19.61 27.68
C SER A 209 2.01 19.67 28.41
N VAL A 210 1.77 18.75 29.34
CA VAL A 210 0.50 18.59 30.07
C VAL A 210 0.69 19.00 31.54
N ALA A 211 -0.31 19.70 32.12
CA ALA A 211 -0.33 20.03 33.56
C ALA A 211 -0.43 18.75 34.41
N GLU A 212 0.17 18.75 35.61
CA GLU A 212 0.23 17.60 36.53
C GLU A 212 -1.14 16.98 36.85
N ALA A 213 -2.17 17.83 37.01
CA ALA A 213 -3.53 17.35 37.26
C ALA A 213 -4.19 16.82 35.98
N GLY A 214 -4.49 15.51 35.95
CA GLY A 214 -5.13 14.85 34.79
C GLY A 214 -4.17 14.46 33.68
N ALA A 215 -2.87 14.41 33.93
CA ALA A 215 -1.82 14.14 32.97
C ALA A 215 -2.10 12.94 32.04
N LEU A 216 -2.53 11.80 32.57
CA LEU A 216 -2.80 10.60 31.78
C LEU A 216 -3.92 10.79 30.72
N LYS A 217 -5.00 11.50 31.10
CA LYS A 217 -6.08 11.81 30.15
C LYS A 217 -5.59 12.79 29.07
N GLY A 218 -4.81 13.80 29.48
CA GLY A 218 -4.21 14.76 28.56
C GLY A 218 -3.26 14.12 27.56
N LEU A 219 -2.37 13.25 28.01
CA LEU A 219 -1.45 12.50 27.16
C LEU A 219 -2.21 11.66 26.10
N ARG A 220 -3.20 10.88 26.54
CA ARG A 220 -4.01 10.06 25.62
C ARG A 220 -4.79 10.90 24.61
N ALA A 221 -5.40 12.00 25.06
CA ALA A 221 -6.16 12.88 24.18
C ALA A 221 -5.27 13.53 23.11
N ARG A 222 -4.07 13.99 23.49
CA ARG A 222 -3.12 14.61 22.54
C ARG A 222 -2.53 13.60 21.57
N SER A 223 -2.19 12.40 22.04
CA SER A 223 -1.73 11.32 21.15
C SER A 223 -2.82 10.93 20.15
N PHE A 224 -4.06 10.74 20.60
CA PHE A 224 -5.20 10.44 19.73
C PHE A 224 -5.50 11.58 18.76
N TYR A 225 -5.40 12.83 19.20
CA TYR A 225 -5.59 14.00 18.33
C TYR A 225 -4.57 14.02 17.18
N LEU A 226 -3.28 13.77 17.46
CA LEU A 226 -2.25 13.72 16.44
C LEU A 226 -2.48 12.58 15.45
N GLU A 227 -2.95 11.43 15.91
CA GLU A 227 -3.29 10.30 15.04
C GLU A 227 -4.43 10.65 14.09
N ILE A 228 -5.54 11.17 14.61
CA ILE A 228 -6.68 11.60 13.77
C ILE A 228 -6.30 12.72 12.82
N MET A 229 -5.47 13.67 13.28
CA MET A 229 -4.97 14.75 12.43
C MET A 229 -4.13 14.21 11.27
N MET A 230 -3.24 13.24 11.54
CA MET A 230 -2.41 12.63 10.49
C MET A 230 -3.26 11.84 9.49
N GLU A 231 -4.23 11.06 9.98
CA GLU A 231 -5.17 10.32 9.12
C GLU A 231 -5.95 11.27 8.19
N HIS A 232 -6.43 12.41 8.74
CA HIS A 232 -7.12 13.42 7.94
C HIS A 232 -6.22 14.07 6.90
N ILE A 233 -4.98 14.42 7.26
CA ILE A 233 -3.98 14.97 6.34
C ILE A 233 -3.70 13.99 5.19
N ILE A 234 -3.61 12.70 5.49
CA ILE A 234 -3.39 11.66 4.46
C ILE A 234 -4.58 11.58 3.51
N ASP A 235 -5.80 11.53 4.06
CA ASP A 235 -7.02 11.40 3.25
C ASP A 235 -7.22 12.60 2.32
N GLU A 236 -7.06 13.82 2.83
CA GLU A 236 -7.15 15.04 2.06
C GLU A 236 -6.12 15.11 0.92
N LEU A 237 -4.87 14.68 1.19
CA LEU A 237 -3.86 14.63 0.14
C LEU A 237 -4.21 13.61 -0.94
N LEU A 238 -4.63 12.41 -0.55
CA LEU A 238 -5.00 11.35 -1.49
C LEU A 238 -6.18 11.78 -2.37
N GLU A 239 -7.18 12.47 -1.80
CA GLU A 239 -8.31 13.03 -2.55
C GLU A 239 -7.83 14.08 -3.56
N GLN A 240 -6.96 15.01 -3.17
CA GLN A 240 -6.43 16.06 -4.06
C GLN A 240 -5.63 15.50 -5.24
N VAL A 241 -4.98 14.36 -5.09
CA VAL A 241 -4.23 13.69 -6.16
C VAL A 241 -5.04 12.57 -6.84
N SER A 242 -6.36 12.49 -6.59
CA SER A 242 -7.27 11.48 -7.16
C SER A 242 -6.81 10.04 -6.94
N LEU A 243 -6.34 9.75 -5.73
CA LEU A 243 -5.90 8.42 -5.29
C LEU A 243 -6.73 7.94 -4.10
N SER A 244 -6.61 6.65 -3.78
CA SER A 244 -7.29 6.02 -2.66
C SER A 244 -6.31 5.58 -1.56
N ARG A 245 -6.85 5.09 -0.44
CA ARG A 245 -6.05 4.47 0.63
C ARG A 245 -5.28 3.21 0.20
N ALA A 246 -5.49 2.70 -1.00
CA ALA A 246 -4.59 1.69 -1.57
C ALA A 246 -3.15 2.22 -1.66
N ASN A 247 -2.98 3.50 -1.96
CA ASN A 247 -1.69 4.18 -2.07
C ASN A 247 -1.03 4.51 -0.73
N LEU A 248 -1.73 4.34 0.39
CA LEU A 248 -1.16 4.46 1.74
C LEU A 248 -0.43 3.17 2.10
N ILE A 249 0.91 3.19 2.05
CA ILE A 249 1.76 2.02 2.34
C ILE A 249 1.89 1.81 3.85
N TYR A 250 2.07 2.90 4.59
CA TYR A 250 2.21 2.86 6.05
C TYR A 250 1.76 4.17 6.68
N SER A 251 1.09 4.09 7.83
CA SER A 251 0.81 5.23 8.72
C SER A 251 1.03 4.80 10.18
N GLY A 252 1.68 5.65 10.96
CA GLY A 252 1.84 5.42 12.40
C GLY A 252 2.79 6.41 13.05
N GLY A 253 2.47 6.82 14.27
CA GLY A 253 3.33 7.67 15.09
C GLY A 253 3.59 9.06 14.51
N GLY A 254 2.70 9.58 13.68
CA GLY A 254 2.85 10.88 12.99
C GLY A 254 3.72 10.82 11.75
N HIS A 255 3.95 9.62 11.22
CA HIS A 255 4.73 9.37 10.02
C HIS A 255 3.95 8.48 9.04
N CYS A 256 4.07 8.73 7.73
CA CYS A 256 3.48 7.88 6.71
C CYS A 256 4.36 7.72 5.48
N TYR A 257 4.08 6.65 4.71
CA TYR A 257 4.58 6.46 3.35
C TYR A 257 3.41 6.28 2.40
N LEU A 258 3.47 7.00 1.28
CA LEU A 258 2.51 6.92 0.17
C LEU A 258 3.24 6.55 -1.11
N LEU A 259 2.63 5.73 -1.95
CA LEU A 259 3.07 5.51 -3.33
C LEU A 259 2.26 6.42 -4.24
N LEU A 260 2.91 7.41 -4.85
CA LEU A 260 2.27 8.39 -5.72
C LEU A 260 2.83 8.30 -7.16
N PRO A 261 2.08 8.74 -8.17
CA PRO A 261 2.60 8.81 -9.54
C PRO A 261 3.60 9.97 -9.68
N ASN A 262 4.66 9.76 -10.42
CA ASN A 262 5.64 10.78 -10.73
C ASN A 262 5.17 11.67 -11.89
N THR A 263 4.20 12.53 -11.60
CA THR A 263 3.64 13.53 -12.51
C THR A 263 3.97 14.94 -12.02
N ASP A 264 3.98 15.90 -12.93
CA ASP A 264 4.23 17.29 -12.57
C ASP A 264 3.09 17.87 -11.74
N GLU A 265 1.86 17.43 -12.03
CA GLU A 265 0.66 17.83 -11.27
C GLU A 265 0.71 17.34 -9.82
N VAL A 266 1.04 16.06 -9.58
CA VAL A 266 1.17 15.51 -8.22
C VAL A 266 2.27 16.22 -7.42
N LYS A 267 3.42 16.51 -8.03
CA LYS A 267 4.48 17.28 -7.36
C LYS A 267 4.00 18.69 -6.96
N ARG A 268 3.32 19.39 -7.87
CA ARG A 268 2.76 20.71 -7.61
C ARG A 268 1.74 20.67 -6.47
N ILE A 269 0.85 19.68 -6.45
CA ILE A 269 -0.15 19.51 -5.39
C ILE A 269 0.54 19.23 -4.05
N THR A 270 1.46 18.29 -3.99
CA THR A 270 2.14 17.92 -2.75
C THR A 270 2.96 19.08 -2.15
N GLU A 271 3.60 19.88 -2.98
CA GLU A 271 4.34 21.09 -2.53
C GLU A 271 3.40 22.15 -1.97
N ALA A 272 2.30 22.44 -2.65
CA ALA A 272 1.29 23.39 -2.18
C ALA A 272 0.65 22.92 -0.87
N TYR A 273 0.30 21.64 -0.80
CA TYR A 273 -0.33 21.02 0.36
C TYR A 273 0.58 21.05 1.61
N GLU A 274 1.88 20.79 1.46
CA GLU A 274 2.86 20.93 2.55
C GLU A 274 2.89 22.35 3.10
N ALA A 275 2.88 23.36 2.22
CA ALA A 275 2.87 24.76 2.63
C ALA A 275 1.59 25.13 3.39
N ASP A 276 0.43 24.73 2.89
CA ASP A 276 -0.88 25.00 3.49
C ASP A 276 -1.02 24.37 4.88
N ILE A 277 -0.62 23.09 5.03
CA ILE A 277 -0.63 22.42 6.33
C ILE A 277 0.30 23.10 7.33
N ASN A 278 1.52 23.44 6.93
CA ASN A 278 2.47 24.08 7.83
C ASN A 278 2.00 25.48 8.25
N GLU A 279 1.33 26.22 7.38
CA GLU A 279 0.69 27.50 7.75
C GLU A 279 -0.46 27.28 8.74
N TRP A 280 -1.30 26.25 8.52
CA TRP A 280 -2.36 25.87 9.47
C TRP A 280 -1.78 25.43 10.82
N LEU A 281 -0.72 24.62 10.84
CA LEU A 281 -0.02 24.22 12.06
C LEU A 281 0.55 25.41 12.80
N ARG A 282 1.17 26.36 12.09
CA ARG A 282 1.71 27.60 12.67
C ARG A 282 0.62 28.47 13.31
N GLN A 283 -0.54 28.58 12.70
CA GLN A 283 -1.68 29.33 13.22
C GLN A 283 -2.31 28.73 14.48
N ASN A 284 -2.32 27.40 14.59
CA ASN A 284 -3.00 26.67 15.68
C ASN A 284 -2.06 26.18 16.79
N PHE A 285 -0.78 25.98 16.50
CA PHE A 285 0.22 25.40 17.41
C PHE A 285 1.54 26.20 17.44
N ASP A 286 1.55 27.41 16.91
CA ASP A 286 2.75 28.25 16.76
C ASP A 286 3.88 27.46 16.03
N ILE A 287 5.05 27.32 16.67
CA ILE A 287 6.19 26.55 16.15
C ILE A 287 6.33 25.17 16.82
N GLU A 288 5.33 24.72 17.55
CA GLU A 288 5.43 23.45 18.29
C GLU A 288 5.37 22.25 17.36
N LEU A 289 4.49 22.29 16.36
CA LEU A 289 4.33 21.22 15.36
C LEU A 289 4.76 21.72 13.98
N TYR A 290 5.34 20.81 13.20
CA TYR A 290 5.77 21.04 11.82
C TYR A 290 5.68 19.72 11.06
N ILE A 291 5.15 19.71 9.86
CA ILE A 291 5.16 18.54 8.98
C ILE A 291 6.27 18.70 7.93
N ALA A 292 7.16 17.74 7.87
CA ALA A 292 8.15 17.64 6.81
C ALA A 292 7.64 16.64 5.77
N CYS A 293 7.69 17.01 4.50
CA CYS A 293 7.36 16.17 3.38
C CYS A 293 8.58 15.93 2.50
N GLY A 294 8.72 14.75 1.95
CA GLY A 294 9.83 14.41 1.07
C GLY A 294 9.49 13.20 0.22
N TYR A 295 10.17 13.04 -0.91
CA TYR A 295 9.98 11.88 -1.77
C TYR A 295 11.29 11.41 -2.40
N ALA A 296 11.29 10.17 -2.85
CA ALA A 296 12.27 9.61 -3.77
C ALA A 296 11.56 9.16 -5.05
N VAL A 297 12.20 9.38 -6.18
CA VAL A 297 11.72 8.87 -7.48
C VAL A 297 12.07 7.40 -7.58
N ALA A 298 11.11 6.59 -8.04
CA ALA A 298 11.29 5.16 -8.20
C ALA A 298 10.80 4.67 -9.57
N THR A 299 11.47 3.64 -10.06
CA THR A 299 11.07 2.89 -11.26
C THR A 299 10.33 1.61 -10.85
N PRO A 300 9.61 0.92 -11.75
CA PRO A 300 9.14 -0.43 -11.51
C PRO A 300 10.24 -1.38 -11.01
N ASN A 301 11.44 -1.30 -11.58
CA ASN A 301 12.59 -2.08 -11.12
C ASN A 301 13.03 -1.73 -9.70
N THR A 302 12.98 -0.45 -9.30
CA THR A 302 13.24 -0.04 -7.91
C THR A 302 12.30 -0.74 -6.93
N LEU A 303 10.99 -0.78 -7.25
CA LEU A 303 9.99 -1.47 -6.41
C LEU A 303 10.23 -2.98 -6.34
N ARG A 304 10.80 -3.58 -7.38
CA ARG A 304 11.23 -4.98 -7.43
C ARG A 304 12.60 -5.24 -6.79
N ASN A 305 13.23 -4.21 -6.24
CA ASN A 305 14.61 -4.26 -5.72
C ASN A 305 15.63 -4.70 -6.77
N GLU A 306 15.48 -4.23 -8.00
CA GLU A 306 16.38 -4.44 -9.14
C GLU A 306 16.98 -3.09 -9.59
N PRO A 307 18.32 -2.91 -9.48
CA PRO A 307 19.30 -3.84 -8.89
C PRO A 307 19.11 -4.01 -7.37
N ARG A 308 19.59 -5.11 -6.83
CA ARG A 308 19.51 -5.37 -5.39
C ARG A 308 20.07 -4.20 -4.57
N GLY A 309 19.31 -3.74 -3.59
CA GLY A 309 19.62 -2.57 -2.75
C GLY A 309 18.94 -1.28 -3.21
N SER A 310 18.39 -1.22 -4.42
CA SER A 310 17.68 -0.02 -4.92
C SER A 310 16.45 0.33 -4.07
N TYR A 311 15.78 -0.67 -3.51
CA TYR A 311 14.65 -0.48 -2.61
C TYR A 311 15.09 0.21 -1.30
N GLU A 312 16.19 -0.23 -0.70
CA GLU A 312 16.77 0.40 0.50
C GLU A 312 17.23 1.84 0.22
N GLU A 313 17.90 2.07 -0.89
CA GLU A 313 18.37 3.40 -1.31
C GLU A 313 17.21 4.38 -1.50
N MET A 314 16.08 3.93 -2.03
CA MET A 314 14.86 4.74 -2.17
C MET A 314 14.38 5.25 -0.79
N TYR A 315 14.29 4.39 0.23
CA TYR A 315 13.90 4.79 1.59
C TYR A 315 14.92 5.70 2.27
N LEU A 316 16.21 5.46 2.05
CA LEU A 316 17.27 6.34 2.55
C LEU A 316 17.15 7.76 1.95
N THR A 317 16.92 7.87 0.65
CA THR A 317 16.70 9.15 -0.03
C THR A 317 15.51 9.91 0.56
N VAL A 318 14.39 9.25 0.81
CA VAL A 318 13.24 9.88 1.48
C VAL A 318 13.62 10.39 2.87
N SER A 319 14.32 9.58 3.66
CA SER A 319 14.74 9.92 5.02
C SER A 319 15.69 11.11 5.05
N GLU A 320 16.62 11.23 4.10
CA GLU A 320 17.52 12.36 3.95
C GLU A 320 16.75 13.64 3.61
N ASN A 321 15.79 13.57 2.66
CA ASN A 321 14.96 14.70 2.29
C ASN A 321 14.12 15.22 3.46
N LEU A 322 13.49 14.33 4.23
CA LEU A 322 12.75 14.68 5.44
C LEU A 322 13.64 15.33 6.50
N SER A 323 14.84 14.77 6.72
CA SER A 323 15.81 15.28 7.70
C SER A 323 16.29 16.67 7.33
N GLY A 324 16.55 16.92 6.04
CA GLY A 324 16.91 18.25 5.54
C GLY A 324 15.82 19.29 5.81
N LYS A 325 14.56 18.97 5.53
CA LYS A 325 13.42 19.88 5.79
C LYS A 325 13.21 20.12 7.29
N LYS A 326 13.31 19.11 8.13
CA LYS A 326 13.20 19.25 9.60
C LYS A 326 14.29 20.17 10.19
N ALA A 327 15.50 20.14 9.63
CA ALA A 327 16.59 21.02 10.05
C ALA A 327 16.33 22.50 9.72
N HIS A 328 15.49 22.78 8.71
CA HIS A 328 15.19 24.12 8.22
C HIS A 328 13.73 24.54 8.42
N ARG A 329 13.02 23.88 9.32
CA ARG A 329 11.59 24.16 9.59
C ARG A 329 11.36 25.64 9.93
N TYR A 330 10.29 26.23 9.35
CA TYR A 330 9.91 27.62 9.53
C TYR A 330 11.03 28.66 9.20
N GLN A 331 12.03 28.28 8.44
CA GLN A 331 12.97 29.24 7.87
C GLN A 331 12.36 29.78 6.56
N ALA A 332 12.19 31.13 6.52
CA ALA A 332 11.70 31.82 5.33
C ALA A 332 12.75 31.82 4.22
#